data_1ae93a39d99f4776042dc5f6d13942db
#
_entry.id   1ae93a39d99f4776042dc5f6d13942db
#
_cell.length_a   1.000
_cell.length_b   1.000
_cell.length_c   1.000
_cell.angle_alpha   90.00
_cell.angle_beta   90.00
_cell.angle_gamma   90.00
#
_symmetry.space_group_name_H-M   'P 1'
#
loop_
_entity.id
_entity.type
_entity.pdbx_description
1 polymer ?
#
loop_
_entity_poly.entity_id
_entity_poly.type
_entity_poly.pdbx_seq_one_letter_code
_entity_poly.pdbx_strand_id
1 'polypeptide(L)'
;LVGTLFAVFGQIYQTGADAYDLFLGWTLFTILWAVAIRFTPLWLTFIGLLCTTIWLYAMQIVPDNQWAVTLLTSAVTWICASATVVTEWMSIKGTLSRQNRWFVSLLSLATIVHVTYLMMAVICEKDAIVSIPLTSTVLLFSAGLWFGWRQRNLFYLSAIPFAILMILLSLFICHSNLRDVNIFLLSGIIVITGTTLLIYAILHLKKQWYGTEE
;
A
#
# COMPACT_ATOMS: atom_id res chain seq x y z
N LEU A 1 -3.33 -24.40 -3.36
CA LEU A 1 -3.26 -25.76 -2.82
C LEU A 1 -2.72 -25.77 -1.38
N VAL A 2 -1.50 -25.22 -1.11
CA VAL A 2 -0.89 -25.23 0.24
C VAL A 2 -1.78 -24.52 1.26
N GLY A 3 -2.25 -23.31 0.98
CA GLY A 3 -3.14 -22.57 1.89
C GLY A 3 -4.45 -23.29 2.17
N THR A 4 -5.02 -23.96 1.15
CA THR A 4 -6.23 -24.79 1.32
C THR A 4 -5.97 -25.98 2.24
N LEU A 5 -4.81 -26.63 2.12
CA LEU A 5 -4.43 -27.73 3.00
C LEU A 5 -4.28 -27.28 4.46
N PHE A 6 -3.66 -26.11 4.71
CA PHE A 6 -3.57 -25.56 6.07
C PHE A 6 -4.92 -25.18 6.65
N ALA A 7 -5.84 -24.63 5.84
CA ALA A 7 -7.18 -24.31 6.28
C ALA A 7 -7.98 -25.58 6.66
N VAL A 8 -7.90 -26.62 5.82
CA VAL A 8 -8.53 -27.94 6.09
C VAL A 8 -7.93 -28.59 7.33
N PHE A 9 -6.60 -28.54 7.48
CA PHE A 9 -5.93 -29.08 8.67
C PHE A 9 -6.40 -28.37 9.94
N GLY A 10 -6.45 -27.03 9.95
CA GLY A 10 -6.95 -26.26 11.10
C GLY A 10 -8.40 -26.58 11.45
N GLN A 11 -9.28 -26.80 10.45
CA GLN A 11 -10.66 -27.20 10.66
C GLN A 11 -10.81 -28.62 11.20
N ILE A 12 -10.05 -29.58 10.65
CA ILE A 12 -10.14 -30.99 11.05
C ILE A 12 -9.63 -31.21 12.47
N TYR A 13 -8.52 -30.56 12.82
CA TYR A 13 -7.87 -30.79 14.11
C TYR A 13 -8.33 -29.83 15.21
N GLN A 14 -9.22 -28.86 14.90
CA GLN A 14 -9.70 -27.84 15.85
C GLN A 14 -8.55 -27.29 16.71
N THR A 15 -7.44 -26.96 16.07
CA THR A 15 -6.19 -26.61 16.76
C THR A 15 -6.28 -25.33 17.58
N GLY A 16 -7.40 -24.58 17.48
CA GLY A 16 -7.53 -23.26 18.12
C GLY A 16 -6.52 -22.25 17.59
N ALA A 17 -5.88 -22.56 16.44
CA ALA A 17 -4.89 -21.68 15.84
C ALA A 17 -5.54 -20.40 15.34
N ASP A 18 -4.93 -19.28 15.66
CA ASP A 18 -5.34 -17.97 15.16
C ASP A 18 -5.13 -17.89 13.65
N ALA A 19 -5.86 -16.96 13.00
CA ALA A 19 -5.73 -16.79 11.56
C ALA A 19 -4.29 -16.42 11.15
N TYR A 20 -3.53 -15.70 11.99
CA TYR A 20 -2.15 -15.37 11.70
C TYR A 20 -1.24 -16.60 11.56
N ASP A 21 -1.46 -17.67 12.34
CA ASP A 21 -0.69 -18.92 12.28
C ASP A 21 -0.80 -19.59 10.91
N LEU A 22 -2.04 -19.61 10.37
CA LEU A 22 -2.30 -20.11 9.03
C LEU A 22 -1.48 -19.32 7.98
N PHE A 23 -1.54 -17.99 8.04
CA PHE A 23 -0.83 -17.14 7.10
C PHE A 23 0.68 -17.20 7.30
N LEU A 24 1.16 -17.35 8.52
CA LEU A 24 2.59 -17.55 8.83
C LEU A 24 3.10 -18.85 8.19
N GLY A 25 2.40 -19.96 8.40
CA GLY A 25 2.75 -21.24 7.78
C GLY A 25 2.78 -21.13 6.24
N TRP A 26 1.78 -20.48 5.67
CA TRP A 26 1.72 -20.28 4.22
C TRP A 26 2.84 -19.38 3.71
N THR A 27 3.20 -18.33 4.44
CA THR A 27 4.33 -17.43 4.12
C THR A 27 5.65 -18.20 4.09
N LEU A 28 5.91 -19.05 5.11
CA LEU A 28 7.12 -19.88 5.18
C LEU A 28 7.22 -20.88 4.02
N PHE A 29 6.12 -21.48 3.62
CA PHE A 29 6.12 -22.35 2.44
C PHE A 29 6.36 -21.57 1.15
N THR A 30 5.72 -20.42 1.01
CA THR A 30 5.80 -19.62 -0.23
C THR A 30 7.19 -19.06 -0.47
N ILE A 31 7.95 -18.67 0.59
CA ILE A 31 9.33 -18.19 0.41
C ILE A 31 10.25 -19.29 -0.13
N LEU A 32 10.12 -20.54 0.37
CA LEU A 32 10.91 -21.67 -0.12
C LEU A 32 10.69 -21.88 -1.63
N TRP A 33 9.43 -21.79 -2.07
CA TRP A 33 9.08 -21.93 -3.48
C TRP A 33 9.52 -20.73 -4.32
N ALA A 34 9.38 -19.51 -3.80
CA ALA A 34 9.81 -18.30 -4.49
C ALA A 34 11.32 -18.31 -4.79
N VAL A 35 12.12 -18.78 -3.83
CA VAL A 35 13.58 -18.91 -4.00
C VAL A 35 13.92 -20.04 -4.98
N ALA A 36 13.23 -21.19 -4.90
CA ALA A 36 13.51 -22.35 -5.73
C ALA A 36 13.16 -22.14 -7.21
N ILE A 37 11.99 -21.52 -7.49
CA ILE A 37 11.45 -21.43 -8.86
C ILE A 37 11.81 -20.10 -9.53
N ARG A 38 12.20 -19.06 -8.78
CA ARG A 38 12.51 -17.70 -9.28
C ARG A 38 11.40 -17.09 -10.16
N PHE A 39 10.14 -17.39 -9.83
CA PHE A 39 8.96 -16.93 -10.57
C PHE A 39 8.42 -15.65 -9.94
N THR A 40 8.40 -14.55 -10.72
CA THR A 40 8.04 -13.21 -10.23
C THR A 40 6.69 -13.15 -9.49
N PRO A 41 5.59 -13.79 -9.95
CA PRO A 41 4.33 -13.78 -9.22
C PRO A 41 4.40 -14.42 -7.82
N LEU A 42 5.28 -15.41 -7.61
CA LEU A 42 5.48 -16.01 -6.29
C LEU A 42 6.09 -15.03 -5.29
N TRP A 43 6.97 -14.14 -5.74
CA TRP A 43 7.53 -13.07 -4.90
C TRP A 43 6.45 -12.08 -4.48
N LEU A 44 5.50 -11.74 -5.39
CA LEU A 44 4.36 -10.88 -5.04
C LEU A 44 3.46 -11.56 -4.01
N THR A 45 3.16 -12.85 -4.22
CA THR A 45 2.37 -13.65 -3.28
C THR A 45 3.06 -13.74 -1.92
N PHE A 46 4.38 -13.97 -1.88
CA PHE A 46 5.16 -14.01 -0.65
C PHE A 46 5.08 -12.67 0.12
N ILE A 47 5.33 -11.54 -0.57
CA ILE A 47 5.25 -10.21 0.06
C ILE A 47 3.84 -9.94 0.59
N GLY A 48 2.80 -10.26 -0.19
CA GLY A 48 1.41 -10.12 0.22
C GLY A 48 1.08 -10.95 1.46
N LEU A 49 1.49 -12.21 1.49
CA LEU A 49 1.30 -13.11 2.65
C LEU A 49 2.07 -12.62 3.87
N LEU A 50 3.32 -12.18 3.71
CA LEU A 50 4.13 -11.62 4.79
C LEU A 50 3.46 -10.39 5.42
N CYS A 51 3.00 -9.45 4.57
CA CYS A 51 2.28 -8.26 5.02
C CYS A 51 0.99 -8.62 5.76
N THR A 52 0.22 -9.57 5.22
CA THR A 52 -1.02 -10.06 5.84
C THR A 52 -0.75 -10.74 7.19
N THR A 53 0.29 -11.56 7.29
CA THR A 53 0.71 -12.22 8.54
C THR A 53 1.04 -11.19 9.61
N ILE A 54 1.86 -10.18 9.29
CA ILE A 54 2.24 -9.13 10.25
C ILE A 54 1.00 -8.34 10.68
N TRP A 55 0.13 -8.00 9.74
CA TRP A 55 -1.10 -7.25 10.03
C TRP A 55 -2.05 -8.05 10.94
N LEU A 56 -2.28 -9.34 10.64
CA LEU A 56 -3.10 -10.22 11.47
C LEU A 56 -2.49 -10.41 12.87
N TYR A 57 -1.17 -10.59 12.96
CA TYR A 57 -0.47 -10.66 14.23
C TYR A 57 -0.72 -9.41 15.06
N ALA A 58 -0.57 -8.22 14.47
CA ALA A 58 -0.82 -6.95 15.15
C ALA A 58 -2.24 -6.86 15.70
N MET A 59 -3.25 -7.29 14.92
CA MET A 59 -4.67 -7.17 15.29
C MET A 59 -5.16 -8.28 16.23
N GLN A 60 -4.57 -9.47 16.20
CA GLN A 60 -5.05 -10.63 16.98
C GLN A 60 -4.26 -10.83 18.28
N ILE A 61 -2.96 -10.58 18.27
CA ILE A 61 -2.09 -10.91 19.40
C ILE A 61 -1.77 -9.68 20.27
N VAL A 62 -1.73 -8.48 19.67
CA VAL A 62 -1.28 -7.26 20.37
C VAL A 62 -2.30 -6.12 20.24
N PRO A 63 -3.62 -6.38 20.24
CA PRO A 63 -4.62 -5.35 19.95
C PRO A 63 -4.62 -4.21 20.97
N ASP A 64 -4.34 -4.50 22.24
CA ASP A 64 -4.38 -3.52 23.33
C ASP A 64 -3.16 -2.59 23.40
N ASN A 65 -2.09 -2.90 22.66
CA ASN A 65 -0.87 -2.12 22.62
C ASN A 65 -0.79 -1.29 21.33
N GLN A 66 -1.35 -0.09 21.35
CA GLN A 66 -1.37 0.82 20.19
C GLN A 66 0.04 1.12 19.63
N TRP A 67 1.06 1.19 20.50
CA TRP A 67 2.45 1.33 20.05
C TRP A 67 2.90 0.16 19.19
N ALA A 68 2.68 -1.06 19.67
CA ALA A 68 3.07 -2.25 18.95
C ALA A 68 2.28 -2.39 17.63
N VAL A 69 0.98 -2.14 17.64
CA VAL A 69 0.14 -2.14 16.44
C VAL A 69 0.66 -1.11 15.42
N THR A 70 0.93 0.13 15.84
CA THR A 70 1.43 1.19 14.95
C THR A 70 2.82 0.84 14.40
N LEU A 71 3.71 0.29 15.21
CA LEU A 71 5.04 -0.13 14.75
C LEU A 71 4.98 -1.28 13.75
N LEU A 72 4.16 -2.31 14.02
CA LEU A 72 4.01 -3.47 13.14
C LEU A 72 3.37 -3.09 11.80
N THR A 73 2.31 -2.29 11.82
CA THR A 73 1.66 -1.81 10.60
C THR A 73 2.58 -0.87 9.81
N SER A 74 3.37 -0.03 10.49
CA SER A 74 4.40 0.78 9.83
C SER A 74 5.53 -0.08 9.26
N ALA A 75 5.92 -1.17 9.91
CA ALA A 75 6.91 -2.11 9.39
C ALA A 75 6.45 -2.74 8.05
N VAL A 76 5.17 -3.09 7.93
CA VAL A 76 4.58 -3.56 6.65
C VAL A 76 4.79 -2.51 5.54
N THR A 77 4.54 -1.23 5.85
CA THR A 77 4.79 -0.13 4.90
C THR A 77 6.24 -0.11 4.43
N TRP A 78 7.20 -0.21 5.35
CA TRP A 78 8.63 -0.18 5.03
C TRP A 78 9.11 -1.44 4.29
N ILE A 79 8.52 -2.60 4.56
CA ILE A 79 8.77 -3.84 3.80
C ILE A 79 8.32 -3.65 2.34
N CYS A 80 7.10 -3.18 2.11
CA CYS A 80 6.60 -2.90 0.76
C CYS A 80 7.43 -1.82 0.06
N ALA A 81 7.80 -0.73 0.75
CA ALA A 81 8.60 0.35 0.20
C ALA A 81 10.02 -0.13 -0.17
N SER A 82 10.69 -0.89 0.70
CA SER A 82 12.02 -1.45 0.41
C SER A 82 11.99 -2.41 -0.77
N ALA A 83 10.99 -3.28 -0.85
CA ALA A 83 10.79 -4.17 -1.98
C ALA A 83 10.55 -3.38 -3.29
N THR A 84 9.78 -2.29 -3.24
CA THR A 84 9.57 -1.40 -4.38
C THR A 84 10.88 -0.75 -4.83
N VAL A 85 11.67 -0.21 -3.91
CA VAL A 85 12.96 0.43 -4.23
C VAL A 85 13.94 -0.57 -4.83
N VAL A 86 14.04 -1.77 -4.27
CA VAL A 86 14.90 -2.84 -4.79
C VAL A 86 14.49 -3.24 -6.21
N THR A 87 13.21 -3.44 -6.45
CA THR A 87 12.70 -3.84 -7.78
C THR A 87 12.83 -2.73 -8.81
N GLU A 88 12.61 -1.47 -8.45
CA GLU A 88 12.88 -0.32 -9.32
C GLU A 88 14.36 -0.22 -9.67
N TRP A 89 15.24 -0.36 -8.70
CA TRP A 89 16.69 -0.34 -8.93
C TRP A 89 17.14 -1.47 -9.85
N MET A 90 16.62 -2.69 -9.68
CA MET A 90 16.85 -3.82 -10.58
C MET A 90 16.32 -3.56 -11.99
N SER A 91 15.18 -2.89 -12.11
CA SER A 91 14.58 -2.49 -13.39
C SER A 91 15.47 -1.47 -14.13
N ILE A 92 15.99 -0.47 -13.40
CA ILE A 92 16.90 0.56 -13.97
C ILE A 92 18.22 -0.07 -14.43
N LYS A 93 18.77 -1.03 -13.68
CA LYS A 93 20.00 -1.76 -14.06
C LYS A 93 19.80 -2.76 -15.20
N GLY A 94 18.58 -2.94 -15.69
CA GLY A 94 18.29 -3.88 -16.77
C GLY A 94 18.36 -5.35 -16.36
N THR A 95 18.50 -5.66 -15.08
CA THR A 95 18.49 -7.04 -14.56
C THR A 95 17.08 -7.62 -14.51
N LEU A 96 16.06 -6.76 -14.47
CA LEU A 96 14.66 -7.17 -14.56
C LEU A 96 14.21 -7.08 -16.02
N SER A 97 13.65 -8.17 -16.55
CA SER A 97 13.09 -8.17 -17.91
C SER A 97 11.99 -7.11 -18.06
N ARG A 98 11.94 -6.47 -19.24
CA ARG A 98 10.89 -5.50 -19.60
C ARG A 98 9.48 -6.06 -19.38
N GLN A 99 9.31 -7.36 -19.45
CA GLN A 99 8.07 -8.08 -19.23
C GLN A 99 7.59 -8.01 -17.75
N ASN A 100 8.48 -7.71 -16.80
CA ASN A 100 8.17 -7.68 -15.36
C ASN A 100 7.88 -6.26 -14.81
N ARG A 101 7.71 -5.25 -15.66
CA ARG A 101 7.36 -3.89 -15.21
C ARG A 101 6.02 -3.82 -14.47
N TRP A 102 5.08 -4.69 -14.82
CA TRP A 102 3.81 -4.80 -14.11
C TRP A 102 3.99 -5.11 -12.61
N PHE A 103 4.99 -5.95 -12.28
CA PHE A 103 5.30 -6.33 -10.91
C PHE A 103 5.73 -5.11 -10.09
N VAL A 104 6.63 -4.29 -10.63
CA VAL A 104 7.08 -3.05 -10.00
C VAL A 104 5.91 -2.09 -9.77
N SER A 105 5.05 -1.93 -10.78
CA SER A 105 3.87 -1.06 -10.68
C SER A 105 2.87 -1.55 -9.63
N LEU A 106 2.62 -2.86 -9.55
CA LEU A 106 1.74 -3.43 -8.53
C LEU A 106 2.31 -3.26 -7.12
N LEU A 107 3.61 -3.49 -6.94
CA LEU A 107 4.27 -3.35 -5.66
C LEU A 107 4.30 -1.89 -5.20
N SER A 108 4.55 -0.96 -6.13
CA SER A 108 4.46 0.48 -5.88
C SER A 108 3.04 0.91 -5.50
N LEU A 109 2.03 0.38 -6.20
CA LEU A 109 0.63 0.63 -5.89
C LEU A 109 0.28 0.10 -4.50
N ALA A 110 0.70 -1.12 -4.16
CA ALA A 110 0.49 -1.71 -2.84
C ALA A 110 1.11 -0.84 -1.74
N THR A 111 2.33 -0.33 -1.95
CA THR A 111 3.00 0.59 -1.02
C THR A 111 2.20 1.88 -0.82
N ILE A 112 1.75 2.53 -1.92
CA ILE A 112 0.97 3.76 -1.87
C ILE A 112 -0.35 3.54 -1.15
N VAL A 113 -1.08 2.47 -1.47
CA VAL A 113 -2.36 2.12 -0.84
C VAL A 113 -2.17 1.86 0.65
N HIS A 114 -1.12 1.10 1.03
CA HIS A 114 -0.88 0.77 2.43
C HIS A 114 -0.51 2.01 3.27
N VAL A 115 0.36 2.87 2.77
CA VAL A 115 0.70 4.17 3.39
C VAL A 115 -0.54 5.03 3.57
N THR A 116 -1.37 5.12 2.53
CA THR A 116 -2.61 5.89 2.56
C THR A 116 -3.57 5.35 3.61
N TYR A 117 -3.79 4.03 3.63
CA TYR A 117 -4.64 3.36 4.61
C TYR A 117 -4.16 3.60 6.04
N LEU A 118 -2.85 3.42 6.30
CA LEU A 118 -2.25 3.65 7.61
C LEU A 118 -2.48 5.09 8.09
N MET A 119 -2.29 6.07 7.21
CA MET A 119 -2.49 7.47 7.55
C MET A 119 -3.98 7.78 7.80
N MET A 120 -4.89 7.23 6.99
CA MET A 120 -6.33 7.40 7.17
C MET A 120 -6.82 6.79 8.50
N ALA A 121 -6.35 5.59 8.86
CA ALA A 121 -6.69 4.93 10.11
C ALA A 121 -6.31 5.80 11.32
N VAL A 122 -5.08 6.32 11.32
CA VAL A 122 -4.55 7.15 12.41
C VAL A 122 -5.27 8.52 12.52
N ILE A 123 -5.70 9.12 11.41
CA ILE A 123 -6.43 10.40 11.40
C ILE A 123 -7.79 10.27 12.12
N CYS A 124 -8.46 9.13 11.98
CA CYS A 124 -9.79 8.91 12.55
C CYS A 124 -9.74 8.42 14.01
N GLU A 125 -8.59 8.03 14.50
CA GLU A 125 -8.42 7.49 15.86
C GLU A 125 -7.90 8.59 16.82
N LYS A 126 -8.63 8.83 17.91
CA LYS A 126 -8.34 9.97 18.81
C LYS A 126 -7.03 9.83 19.58
N ASP A 127 -6.65 8.61 19.93
CA ASP A 127 -5.49 8.32 20.78
C ASP A 127 -4.30 7.74 19.97
N ALA A 128 -4.37 7.86 18.65
CA ALA A 128 -3.37 7.27 17.77
C ALA A 128 -2.03 7.99 17.78
N ILE A 129 -0.96 7.22 17.60
CA ILE A 129 0.40 7.73 17.47
C ILE A 129 0.62 8.21 16.04
N VAL A 130 0.35 9.48 15.81
CA VAL A 130 0.37 10.11 14.47
C VAL A 130 1.80 10.26 13.91
N SER A 131 2.82 10.40 14.77
CA SER A 131 4.18 10.80 14.37
C SER A 131 4.84 9.81 13.40
N ILE A 132 4.74 8.51 13.63
CA ILE A 132 5.38 7.47 12.80
C ILE A 132 4.71 7.33 11.43
N PRO A 133 3.37 7.19 11.33
CA PRO A 133 2.68 7.19 10.04
C PRO A 133 2.86 8.46 9.23
N LEU A 134 2.83 9.63 9.88
CA LEU A 134 3.00 10.93 9.22
C LEU A 134 4.40 11.06 8.60
N THR A 135 5.46 10.77 9.38
CA THR A 135 6.83 10.83 8.87
C THR A 135 7.05 9.84 7.73
N SER A 136 6.53 8.60 7.85
CA SER A 136 6.59 7.59 6.78
C SER A 136 5.86 8.06 5.51
N THR A 137 4.67 8.64 5.65
CA THR A 137 3.89 9.17 4.52
C THR A 137 4.62 10.30 3.81
N VAL A 138 5.13 11.28 4.55
CA VAL A 138 5.87 12.42 3.99
C VAL A 138 7.13 11.95 3.27
N LEU A 139 7.92 11.05 3.87
CA LEU A 139 9.15 10.52 3.26
C LEU A 139 8.86 9.73 1.98
N LEU A 140 7.91 8.79 2.03
CA LEU A 140 7.63 7.92 0.89
C LEU A 140 6.95 8.67 -0.26
N PHE A 141 6.03 9.59 0.04
CA PHE A 141 5.37 10.37 -1.00
C PHE A 141 6.30 11.40 -1.64
N SER A 142 7.14 12.08 -0.86
CA SER A 142 8.13 13.02 -1.41
C SER A 142 9.17 12.29 -2.28
N ALA A 143 9.67 11.15 -1.83
CA ALA A 143 10.58 10.31 -2.60
C ALA A 143 9.92 9.80 -3.90
N GLY A 144 8.68 9.32 -3.82
CA GLY A 144 7.92 8.84 -4.97
C GLY A 144 7.60 9.93 -5.99
N LEU A 145 7.22 11.14 -5.55
CA LEU A 145 7.01 12.29 -6.43
C LEU A 145 8.31 12.75 -7.09
N TRP A 146 9.40 12.83 -6.32
CA TRP A 146 10.72 13.18 -6.87
C TRP A 146 11.18 12.16 -7.92
N PHE A 147 11.02 10.87 -7.64
CA PHE A 147 11.34 9.81 -8.56
C PHE A 147 10.46 9.85 -9.81
N GLY A 148 9.14 10.01 -9.65
CA GLY A 148 8.18 10.14 -10.74
C GLY A 148 8.48 11.31 -11.66
N TRP A 149 8.87 12.47 -11.09
CA TRP A 149 9.26 13.66 -11.85
C TRP A 149 10.56 13.42 -12.65
N ARG A 150 11.58 12.86 -11.99
CA ARG A 150 12.89 12.61 -12.59
C ARG A 150 12.83 11.58 -13.72
N GLN A 151 12.05 10.53 -13.55
CA GLN A 151 11.91 9.44 -14.53
C GLN A 151 10.78 9.69 -15.55
N ARG A 152 10.08 10.83 -15.46
CA ARG A 152 8.88 11.13 -16.25
C ARG A 152 7.82 10.02 -16.15
N ASN A 153 7.70 9.39 -15.00
CA ASN A 153 6.78 8.30 -14.77
C ASN A 153 5.43 8.82 -14.29
N LEU A 154 4.45 8.85 -15.20
CA LEU A 154 3.10 9.35 -14.93
C LEU A 154 2.37 8.53 -13.85
N PHE A 155 2.73 7.27 -13.65
CA PHE A 155 2.12 6.43 -12.63
C PHE A 155 2.27 7.01 -11.22
N TYR A 156 3.49 7.36 -10.80
CA TYR A 156 3.73 7.96 -9.48
C TYR A 156 3.11 9.35 -9.37
N LEU A 157 3.17 10.15 -10.43
CA LEU A 157 2.58 11.49 -10.46
C LEU A 157 1.04 11.49 -10.47
N SER A 158 0.40 10.37 -10.80
CA SER A 158 -1.06 10.22 -10.69
C SER A 158 -1.47 9.58 -9.37
N ALA A 159 -0.82 8.49 -8.97
CA ALA A 159 -1.22 7.69 -7.83
C ALA A 159 -1.00 8.43 -6.49
N ILE A 160 0.15 9.15 -6.33
CA ILE A 160 0.47 9.83 -5.08
C ILE A 160 -0.44 11.03 -4.82
N PRO A 161 -0.69 11.97 -5.76
CA PRO A 161 -1.65 13.04 -5.52
C PRO A 161 -3.08 12.55 -5.28
N PHE A 162 -3.48 11.44 -5.94
CA PHE A 162 -4.76 10.80 -5.65
C PHE A 162 -4.81 10.25 -4.21
N ALA A 163 -3.73 9.62 -3.76
CA ALA A 163 -3.60 9.16 -2.38
C ALA A 163 -3.67 10.32 -1.37
N ILE A 164 -3.01 11.45 -1.67
CA ILE A 164 -3.09 12.67 -0.85
C ILE A 164 -4.53 13.20 -0.80
N LEU A 165 -5.25 13.21 -1.92
CA LEU A 165 -6.66 13.59 -1.96
C LEU A 165 -7.51 12.71 -1.03
N MET A 166 -7.27 11.39 -1.01
CA MET A 166 -7.97 10.46 -0.12
C MET A 166 -7.67 10.73 1.36
N ILE A 167 -6.40 11.05 1.71
CA ILE A 167 -6.01 11.41 3.06
C ILE A 167 -6.70 12.72 3.49
N LEU A 168 -6.72 13.74 2.63
CA LEU A 168 -7.39 15.02 2.92
C LEU A 168 -8.90 14.83 3.08
N LEU A 169 -9.51 13.95 2.28
CA LEU A 169 -10.92 13.61 2.39
C LEU A 169 -11.23 12.92 3.73
N SER A 170 -10.37 11.98 4.14
CA SER A 170 -10.48 11.32 5.46
C SER A 170 -10.39 12.32 6.60
N LEU A 171 -9.42 13.24 6.53
CA LEU A 171 -9.26 14.30 7.52
C LEU A 171 -10.50 15.19 7.59
N PHE A 172 -11.08 15.56 6.43
CA PHE A 172 -12.32 16.32 6.39
C PHE A 172 -13.49 15.57 7.04
N ILE A 173 -13.68 14.28 6.70
CA ILE A 173 -14.78 13.46 7.22
C ILE A 173 -14.64 13.26 8.73
N CYS A 174 -13.46 12.87 9.24
CA CYS A 174 -13.27 12.54 10.64
C CYS A 174 -13.27 13.76 11.58
N HIS A 175 -12.96 14.96 11.06
CA HIS A 175 -12.90 16.19 11.88
C HIS A 175 -14.06 17.17 11.61
N SER A 176 -14.95 16.87 10.65
CA SER A 176 -16.12 17.73 10.39
C SER A 176 -17.21 17.50 11.44
N ASN A 177 -17.76 18.58 11.97
CA ASN A 177 -18.95 18.57 12.85
C ASN A 177 -20.27 18.63 12.06
N LEU A 178 -20.22 18.34 10.76
CA LEU A 178 -21.38 18.42 9.87
C LEU A 178 -22.29 17.20 10.06
N ARG A 179 -23.60 17.37 9.79
CA ARG A 179 -24.57 16.26 9.81
C ARG A 179 -24.42 15.42 8.53
N ASP A 180 -24.76 14.15 8.65
CA ASP A 180 -24.52 13.08 7.66
C ASP A 180 -24.76 13.44 6.19
N VAL A 181 -25.89 14.11 5.87
CA VAL A 181 -26.22 14.48 4.47
C VAL A 181 -25.25 15.53 3.91
N ASN A 182 -24.88 16.52 4.73
CA ASN A 182 -23.99 17.60 4.31
C ASN A 182 -22.55 17.10 4.11
N ILE A 183 -22.09 16.19 4.97
CA ILE A 183 -20.78 15.54 4.83
C ILE A 183 -20.74 14.77 3.53
N PHE A 184 -21.77 13.97 3.21
CA PHE A 184 -21.84 13.19 2.00
C PHE A 184 -21.79 14.05 0.72
N LEU A 185 -22.59 15.12 0.69
CA LEU A 185 -22.61 16.03 -0.46
C LEU A 185 -21.27 16.77 -0.65
N LEU A 186 -20.71 17.31 0.42
CA LEU A 186 -19.44 18.03 0.34
C LEU A 186 -18.27 17.11 0.01
N SER A 187 -18.22 15.90 0.57
CA SER A 187 -17.20 14.91 0.22
C SER A 187 -17.28 14.51 -1.26
N GLY A 188 -18.50 14.34 -1.81
CA GLY A 188 -18.72 14.11 -3.23
C GLY A 188 -18.17 15.24 -4.11
N ILE A 189 -18.43 16.50 -3.74
CA ILE A 189 -17.91 17.67 -4.46
C ILE A 189 -16.38 17.71 -4.41
N ILE A 190 -15.77 17.46 -3.25
CA ILE A 190 -14.30 17.43 -3.08
C ILE A 190 -13.69 16.34 -3.97
N VAL A 191 -14.28 15.14 -4.01
CA VAL A 191 -13.79 14.04 -4.84
C VAL A 191 -13.88 14.40 -6.32
N ILE A 192 -15.03 14.89 -6.78
CA ILE A 192 -15.25 15.22 -8.21
C ILE A 192 -14.29 16.35 -8.64
N THR A 193 -14.22 17.43 -7.88
CA THR A 193 -13.34 18.56 -8.21
C THR A 193 -11.87 18.18 -8.13
N GLY A 194 -11.46 17.49 -7.07
CA GLY A 194 -10.09 17.03 -6.87
C GLY A 194 -9.62 16.08 -7.97
N THR A 195 -10.43 15.07 -8.31
CA THR A 195 -10.08 14.13 -9.39
C THR A 195 -10.04 14.81 -10.76
N THR A 196 -10.96 15.73 -11.04
CA THR A 196 -10.97 16.50 -12.30
C THR A 196 -9.70 17.35 -12.44
N LEU A 197 -9.29 18.05 -11.39
CA LEU A 197 -8.06 18.85 -11.37
C LEU A 197 -6.81 17.96 -11.54
N LEU A 198 -6.76 16.80 -10.89
CA LEU A 198 -5.67 15.84 -11.04
C LEU A 198 -5.57 15.31 -12.48
N ILE A 199 -6.68 14.93 -13.08
CA ILE A 199 -6.71 14.46 -14.47
C ILE A 199 -6.23 15.56 -15.40
N TYR A 200 -6.71 16.79 -15.23
CA TYR A 200 -6.26 17.93 -16.04
C TYR A 200 -4.74 18.18 -15.92
N ALA A 201 -4.21 18.16 -14.68
CA ALA A 201 -2.79 18.34 -14.43
C ALA A 201 -1.94 17.22 -15.10
N ILE A 202 -2.38 15.97 -15.00
CA ILE A 202 -1.69 14.82 -15.61
C ILE A 202 -1.70 14.91 -17.14
N LEU A 203 -2.84 15.27 -17.73
CA LEU A 203 -2.96 15.44 -19.19
C LEU A 203 -2.06 16.57 -19.67
N HIS A 204 -1.99 17.68 -18.91
CA HIS A 204 -1.10 18.81 -19.23
C HIS A 204 0.37 18.39 -19.17
N LEU A 205 0.78 17.64 -18.12
CA LEU A 205 2.14 17.10 -18.01
C LEU A 205 2.46 16.11 -19.13
N LYS A 206 1.51 15.23 -19.45
CA LYS A 206 1.68 14.30 -20.57
C LYS A 206 1.93 15.04 -21.88
N LYS A 207 1.14 16.08 -22.17
CA LYS A 207 1.30 16.93 -23.36
C LYS A 207 2.69 17.63 -23.38
N GLN A 208 3.15 18.13 -22.25
CA GLN A 208 4.47 18.77 -22.16
C GLN A 208 5.63 17.80 -22.40
N TRP A 209 5.53 16.57 -21.91
CA TRP A 209 6.64 15.60 -21.95
C TRP A 209 6.69 14.76 -23.22
N TYR A 210 5.55 14.43 -23.80
CA TYR A 210 5.46 13.52 -24.94
C TYR A 210 4.99 14.20 -26.23
N GLY A 211 4.68 15.49 -26.21
CA GLY A 211 4.11 16.21 -27.34
C GLY A 211 2.66 15.82 -27.63
N THR A 212 2.07 16.51 -28.58
CA THR A 212 0.80 16.08 -29.22
C THR A 212 1.19 15.06 -30.28
N GLU A 213 1.00 13.76 -30.00
CA GLU A 213 0.84 12.80 -31.08
C GLU A 213 -0.54 13.08 -31.72
N GLU A 214 -0.54 13.89 -32.75
CA GLU A 214 -1.58 13.94 -33.80
C GLU A 214 -1.18 12.98 -34.89
#